data_db206945e67c7a905f2548c05be3917a
#
_entry.id   db206945e67c7a905f2548c05be3917a
#
_cell.length_a   1.000
_cell.length_b   1.000
_cell.length_c   1.000
_cell.angle_alpha   90.00
_cell.angle_beta   90.00
_cell.angle_gamma   90.00
#
_symmetry.space_group_name_H-M   'P 1'
#
loop_
_entity.id
_entity.type
_entity.pdbx_description
1 polymer ?
#
loop_
_entity_poly.entity_id
_entity_poly.type
_entity_poly.pdbx_seq_one_letter_code
_entity_poly.pdbx_strand_id
1 'polypeptide(L)'
;MSLDRKFSEDGKQLTIFVDEKFDFGKVKDFRVAYTIDSESVRDIAIDLGKTEYMDSSALGMLLNMQKTMQENIKSFSIINCRPQVLKILRIARFDKKFTIV
;
A
#
# COMPACT_ATOMS: atom_id res chain seq x y z
N MET A 1 -1.60 2.12 -17.21
CA MET A 1 -0.50 1.29 -16.70
C MET A 1 -0.84 0.80 -15.29
N SER A 2 -0.67 -0.48 -15.04
CA SER A 2 -0.99 -1.05 -13.73
C SER A 2 0.26 -1.04 -12.84
N LEU A 3 0.03 -1.06 -11.53
CA LEU A 3 1.11 -1.23 -10.55
C LEU A 3 1.49 -2.71 -10.47
N ASP A 4 2.76 -2.97 -10.26
CA ASP A 4 3.23 -4.32 -10.05
C ASP A 4 2.72 -4.86 -8.72
N ARG A 5 2.44 -6.15 -8.68
CA ARG A 5 2.04 -6.81 -7.46
C ARG A 5 2.49 -8.26 -7.47
N LYS A 6 2.60 -8.84 -6.29
CA LYS A 6 3.07 -10.20 -6.13
C LYS A 6 2.27 -10.88 -5.02
N PHE A 7 1.82 -12.11 -5.27
CA PHE A 7 1.19 -12.95 -4.26
C PHE A 7 2.21 -13.95 -3.73
N SER A 8 2.09 -14.29 -2.45
CA SER A 8 2.87 -15.39 -1.87
C SER A 8 2.40 -16.72 -2.48
N GLU A 9 3.17 -17.80 -2.26
CA GLU A 9 2.81 -19.10 -2.82
C GLU A 9 1.45 -19.59 -2.37
N ASP A 10 1.08 -19.32 -1.12
CA ASP A 10 -0.21 -19.74 -0.59
C ASP A 10 -1.33 -18.74 -0.94
N GLY A 11 -1.02 -17.66 -1.63
CA GLY A 11 -2.00 -16.66 -2.03
C GLY A 11 -2.52 -15.78 -0.92
N LYS A 12 -2.01 -15.92 0.29
CA LYS A 12 -2.52 -15.18 1.44
C LYS A 12 -1.87 -13.82 1.66
N GLN A 13 -0.71 -13.59 1.07
CA GLN A 13 -0.04 -12.30 1.18
C GLN A 13 0.05 -11.64 -0.18
N LEU A 14 -0.36 -10.38 -0.24
CA LEU A 14 -0.26 -9.56 -1.43
C LEU A 14 0.71 -8.43 -1.17
N THR A 15 1.69 -8.27 -2.06
CA THR A 15 2.60 -7.12 -2.02
C THR A 15 2.34 -6.26 -3.25
N ILE A 16 2.11 -4.98 -3.03
CA ILE A 16 1.88 -4.02 -4.11
C ILE A 16 3.10 -3.10 -4.18
N PHE A 17 3.70 -3.00 -5.36
CA PHE A 17 4.88 -2.17 -5.58
C PHE A 17 4.46 -0.88 -6.25
N VAL A 18 4.71 0.24 -5.58
CA VAL A 18 4.39 1.56 -6.13
C VAL A 18 5.64 2.12 -6.81
N ASP A 19 5.45 2.83 -7.92
CA ASP A 19 6.57 3.41 -8.64
C ASP A 19 7.06 4.72 -7.98
N GLU A 20 7.84 5.50 -8.73
CA GLU A 20 8.54 6.67 -8.20
C GLU A 20 7.62 7.72 -7.59
N LYS A 21 6.43 7.88 -8.17
CA LYS A 21 5.47 8.88 -7.69
C LYS A 21 4.18 8.22 -7.22
N PHE A 22 3.89 8.40 -5.96
CA PHE A 22 2.63 7.92 -5.39
C PHE A 22 1.73 9.13 -5.20
N ASP A 23 0.96 9.43 -6.24
CA ASP A 23 0.11 10.61 -6.28
C ASP A 23 -1.28 10.27 -6.83
N PHE A 24 -2.09 11.29 -7.04
CA PHE A 24 -3.47 11.14 -7.50
C PHE A 24 -3.58 10.33 -8.81
N GLY A 25 -2.56 10.38 -9.66
CA GLY A 25 -2.56 9.60 -10.91
C GLY A 25 -2.59 8.10 -10.70
N LYS A 26 -2.33 7.61 -9.49
CA LYS A 26 -2.32 6.19 -9.17
C LYS A 26 -3.62 5.66 -8.59
N VAL A 27 -4.63 6.53 -8.41
CA VAL A 27 -5.89 6.14 -7.72
C VAL A 27 -6.50 4.88 -8.30
N LYS A 28 -6.68 4.84 -9.62
CA LYS A 28 -7.33 3.70 -10.26
C LYS A 28 -6.47 2.45 -10.21
N ASP A 29 -5.20 2.56 -10.55
CA ASP A 29 -4.29 1.42 -10.59
C ASP A 29 -4.10 0.83 -9.20
N PHE A 30 -4.02 1.69 -8.18
CA PHE A 30 -3.87 1.23 -6.81
C PHE A 30 -5.10 0.44 -6.34
N ARG A 31 -6.29 0.93 -6.65
CA ARG A 31 -7.53 0.23 -6.29
C ARG A 31 -7.60 -1.14 -6.96
N VAL A 32 -7.27 -1.20 -8.24
CA VAL A 32 -7.27 -2.47 -8.97
C VAL A 32 -6.28 -3.45 -8.34
N ALA A 33 -5.12 -2.94 -7.92
CA ALA A 33 -4.07 -3.78 -7.37
C ALA A 33 -4.49 -4.52 -6.09
N TYR A 34 -5.34 -3.93 -5.26
CA TYR A 34 -5.76 -4.61 -4.02
C TYR A 34 -7.14 -5.24 -4.10
N THR A 35 -7.90 -5.00 -5.16
CA THR A 35 -9.25 -5.59 -5.26
C THR A 35 -9.34 -6.80 -6.18
N ILE A 36 -8.54 -6.85 -7.24
CA ILE A 36 -8.62 -7.94 -8.22
C ILE A 36 -7.90 -9.18 -7.69
N ASP A 37 -8.60 -10.33 -7.74
CA ASP A 37 -8.06 -11.63 -7.33
C ASP A 37 -7.54 -11.67 -5.89
N SER A 38 -8.19 -10.92 -5.01
CA SER A 38 -7.72 -10.80 -3.62
C SER A 38 -8.55 -11.59 -2.60
N GLU A 39 -9.42 -12.49 -3.04
CA GLU A 39 -10.33 -13.21 -2.15
C GLU A 39 -9.62 -14.02 -1.06
N SER A 40 -8.47 -14.59 -1.38
CA SER A 40 -7.71 -15.41 -0.43
C SER A 40 -6.73 -14.63 0.41
N VAL A 41 -6.52 -13.35 0.08
CA VAL A 41 -5.52 -12.53 0.74
C VAL A 41 -5.93 -12.21 2.17
N ARG A 42 -4.96 -12.29 3.09
CA ARG A 42 -5.14 -11.96 4.51
C ARG A 42 -4.19 -10.85 4.96
N ASP A 43 -3.09 -10.66 4.25
CA ASP A 43 -2.07 -9.66 4.59
C ASP A 43 -1.73 -8.86 3.34
N ILE A 44 -1.71 -7.53 3.47
CA ILE A 44 -1.32 -6.64 2.37
C ILE A 44 -0.10 -5.83 2.78
N ALA A 45 0.92 -5.88 1.95
CA ALA A 45 2.12 -5.07 2.13
C ALA A 45 2.25 -4.11 0.96
N ILE A 46 2.53 -2.85 1.26
CA ILE A 46 2.78 -1.83 0.23
C ILE A 46 4.28 -1.56 0.23
N ASP A 47 4.92 -1.88 -0.88
CA ASP A 47 6.37 -1.69 -1.04
C ASP A 47 6.62 -0.33 -1.69
N LEU A 48 7.25 0.56 -0.93
CA LEU A 48 7.58 1.92 -1.39
C LEU A 48 9.07 2.08 -1.69
N GLY A 49 9.76 0.98 -1.98
CA GLY A 49 11.20 1.02 -2.24
C GLY A 49 11.61 1.88 -3.42
N LYS A 50 10.75 2.00 -4.43
CA LYS A 50 11.00 2.84 -5.59
C LYS A 50 10.40 4.23 -5.46
N THR A 51 9.59 4.45 -4.45
CA THR A 51 8.81 5.69 -4.32
C THR A 51 9.67 6.80 -3.76
N GLU A 52 9.82 7.87 -4.53
CA GLU A 52 10.60 9.04 -4.14
C GLU A 52 9.69 10.21 -3.76
N TYR A 53 8.45 10.19 -4.20
CA TYR A 53 7.51 11.27 -3.97
C TYR A 53 6.15 10.72 -3.56
N MET A 54 5.55 11.36 -2.57
CA MET A 54 4.22 11.01 -2.08
C MET A 54 3.51 12.29 -1.66
N ASP A 55 2.25 12.44 -2.04
CA ASP A 55 1.44 13.59 -1.65
C ASP A 55 0.27 13.16 -0.76
N SER A 56 -0.58 14.13 -0.40
CA SER A 56 -1.73 13.84 0.47
C SER A 56 -2.74 12.89 -0.18
N SER A 57 -2.80 12.84 -1.52
CA SER A 57 -3.66 11.89 -2.22
C SER A 57 -3.24 10.45 -1.93
N ALA A 58 -1.92 10.21 -1.85
CA ALA A 58 -1.41 8.89 -1.54
C ALA A 58 -1.82 8.45 -0.15
N LEU A 59 -1.74 9.35 0.82
CA LEU A 59 -2.18 9.07 2.19
C LEU A 59 -3.66 8.68 2.20
N GLY A 60 -4.48 9.41 1.46
CA GLY A 60 -5.90 9.10 1.33
C GLY A 60 -6.14 7.73 0.70
N MET A 61 -5.37 7.38 -0.32
CA MET A 61 -5.49 6.07 -0.98
C MET A 61 -5.15 4.93 -0.03
N LEU A 62 -4.12 5.09 0.78
CA LEU A 62 -3.74 4.07 1.77
C LEU A 62 -4.83 3.89 2.82
N LEU A 63 -5.38 4.98 3.32
CA LEU A 63 -6.47 4.91 4.29
C LEU A 63 -7.72 4.29 3.70
N ASN A 64 -8.05 4.62 2.47
CA ASN A 64 -9.21 4.05 1.79
C ASN A 64 -9.04 2.56 1.55
N MET A 65 -7.85 2.12 1.20
CA MET A 65 -7.55 0.69 1.07
C MET A 65 -7.80 -0.03 2.38
N GLN A 66 -7.26 0.49 3.48
CA GLN A 66 -7.43 -0.12 4.78
C GLN A 66 -8.89 -0.20 5.17
N LYS A 67 -9.63 0.88 4.98
CA LYS A 67 -11.06 0.92 5.30
C LYS A 67 -11.86 -0.07 4.46
N THR A 68 -11.56 -0.14 3.16
CA THR A 68 -12.28 -1.02 2.23
C THR A 68 -12.03 -2.49 2.53
N MET A 69 -10.80 -2.84 2.90
CA MET A 69 -10.37 -4.23 3.02
C MET A 69 -10.31 -4.75 4.45
N GLN A 70 -10.62 -3.92 5.44
CA GLN A 70 -10.38 -4.27 6.84
C GLN A 70 -11.13 -5.52 7.33
N GLU A 71 -12.26 -5.86 6.75
CA GLU A 71 -13.01 -7.04 7.18
C GLU A 71 -12.33 -8.35 6.79
N ASN A 72 -11.59 -8.34 5.71
CA ASN A 72 -10.96 -9.54 5.16
C ASN A 72 -9.46 -9.61 5.41
N ILE A 73 -8.83 -8.49 5.71
CA ILE A 73 -7.39 -8.40 5.85
C ILE A 73 -7.00 -8.27 7.32
N LYS A 74 -6.08 -9.12 7.76
CA LYS A 74 -5.61 -9.13 9.14
C LYS A 74 -4.52 -8.10 9.40
N SER A 75 -3.65 -7.88 8.44
CA SER A 75 -2.56 -6.93 8.62
C SER A 75 -2.31 -6.10 7.37
N PHE A 76 -1.98 -4.84 7.61
CA PHE A 76 -1.56 -3.90 6.57
C PHE A 76 -0.19 -3.39 6.94
N SER A 77 0.78 -3.55 6.05
CA SER A 77 2.14 -3.07 6.31
C SER A 77 2.64 -2.21 5.16
N ILE A 78 3.61 -1.35 5.49
CA ILE A 78 4.29 -0.52 4.50
C ILE A 78 5.77 -0.83 4.68
N ILE A 79 6.41 -1.25 3.60
CA ILE A 79 7.77 -1.76 3.66
C ILE A 79 8.71 -1.03 2.72
N ASN A 80 9.98 -1.06 3.06
CA ASN A 80 11.07 -0.52 2.23
C ASN A 80 10.98 0.97 1.95
N CYS A 81 10.40 1.75 2.87
CA CYS A 81 10.26 3.20 2.68
C CYS A 81 11.63 3.89 2.61
N ARG A 82 11.75 4.79 1.66
CA ARG A 82 12.89 5.72 1.63
C ARG A 82 12.74 6.72 2.78
N PRO A 83 13.83 7.27 3.31
CA PRO A 83 13.77 8.19 4.46
C PRO A 83 12.78 9.34 4.30
N GLN A 84 12.73 9.97 3.14
CA GLN A 84 11.83 11.10 2.90
C GLN A 84 10.36 10.68 2.92
N VAL A 85 10.05 9.48 2.44
CA VAL A 85 8.69 8.94 2.45
C VAL A 85 8.30 8.50 3.85
N LEU A 86 9.21 7.85 4.55
CA LEU A 86 9.00 7.42 5.92
C LEU A 86 8.66 8.61 6.83
N LYS A 87 9.35 9.73 6.62
CA LYS A 87 9.11 10.94 7.40
C LYS A 87 7.68 11.44 7.21
N ILE A 88 7.18 11.44 5.96
CA ILE A 88 5.81 11.86 5.67
C ILE A 88 4.81 10.96 6.38
N LEU A 89 5.03 9.65 6.33
CA LEU A 89 4.13 8.69 6.97
C LEU A 89 4.11 8.86 8.48
N ARG A 90 5.26 9.12 9.10
CA ARG A 90 5.34 9.31 10.55
C ARG A 90 4.69 10.61 10.99
N ILE A 91 4.87 11.69 10.23
CA ILE A 91 4.22 12.96 10.54
C ILE A 91 2.71 12.81 10.47
N ALA A 92 2.22 12.03 9.52
CA ALA A 92 0.79 11.76 9.36
C ALA A 92 0.27 10.69 10.33
N ARG A 93 1.14 10.16 11.19
CA ARG A 93 0.83 9.14 12.21
C ARG A 93 0.34 7.82 11.61
N PHE A 94 0.84 7.47 10.45
CA PHE A 94 0.48 6.21 9.80
C PHE A 94 1.04 4.99 10.53
N ASP A 95 2.07 5.15 11.35
CA ASP A 95 2.59 4.09 12.20
C ASP A 95 1.56 3.60 13.23
N LYS A 96 0.49 4.35 13.44
CA LYS A 96 -0.62 3.93 14.31
C LYS A 96 -1.64 3.06 13.57
N LYS A 97 -1.65 3.10 12.25
CA LYS A 97 -2.64 2.39 11.43
C LYS A 97 -2.05 1.29 10.59
N PHE A 98 -0.77 1.40 10.28
CA PHE A 98 -0.03 0.43 9.46
C PHE A 98 1.22 0.00 10.20
N THR A 99 1.62 -1.24 9.98
CA THR A 99 2.93 -1.69 10.43
C THR A 99 3.96 -1.16 9.44
N ILE A 100 4.82 -0.27 9.89
CA ILE A 100 5.85 0.31 9.03
C ILE A 100 7.19 -0.31 9.38
N VAL A 101 7.78 -0.97 8.38
CA VAL A 101 9.03 -1.71 8.59
C VAL A 101 10.15 -1.13 7.74
#